data_331c51187159992a306131e3cf370991
#
_entry.id   331c51187159992a306131e3cf370991
#
_cell.length_a   1.000
_cell.length_b   1.000
_cell.length_c   1.000
_cell.angle_alpha   90.00
_cell.angle_beta   90.00
_cell.angle_gamma   90.00
#
_symmetry.space_group_name_H-M   'P 1'
#
loop_
_entity.id
_entity.type
_entity.pdbx_description
1 polymer ?
#
loop_
_entity_poly.entity_id
_entity_poly.type
_entity_poly.pdbx_seq_one_letter_code
_entity_poly.pdbx_strand_id
1 'polypeptide(L)'
;MENKPYQRKGVSSNTQAGKDFENKILFFLENNGITVEPQTKVEIGINAKKEHAFDFGNNSILVECKSQTWTETGNAPSAKIKNWSDAMFSFYLAPKKYKKLFFVEMSFNQKYCKTLLEYFINHYFYLIPSDVILIDYYTENNNYEVYVYDEKEKMHLHQDKNELWNFLK
;
A
#
# COMPACT_ATOMS: atom_id res chain seq x y z
N MET A 1 -3.65 -21.86 23.21
CA MET A 1 -3.26 -21.72 21.79
C MET A 1 -1.85 -21.16 21.76
N GLU A 2 -0.89 -21.91 21.23
CA GLU A 2 0.46 -21.40 21.03
C GLU A 2 0.42 -20.27 20.00
N ASN A 3 0.87 -19.08 20.41
CA ASN A 3 1.04 -17.94 19.48
C ASN A 3 2.11 -18.32 18.45
N LYS A 4 1.69 -18.39 17.20
CA LYS A 4 2.65 -18.58 16.11
C LYS A 4 3.60 -17.36 16.06
N PRO A 5 4.93 -17.57 15.81
CA PRO A 5 5.94 -16.49 15.92
C PRO A 5 5.71 -15.27 15.02
N TYR A 6 4.81 -15.35 14.06
CA TYR A 6 4.46 -14.28 13.11
C TYR A 6 3.16 -13.53 13.46
N GLN A 7 2.49 -13.87 14.57
CA GLN A 7 1.28 -13.18 15.02
C GLN A 7 1.63 -12.05 15.98
N ARG A 8 0.94 -10.92 15.85
CA ARG A 8 1.03 -9.82 16.81
C ARG A 8 0.53 -10.31 18.18
N LYS A 9 1.34 -10.19 19.23
CA LYS A 9 0.93 -10.57 20.59
C LYS A 9 -0.15 -9.62 21.11
N GLY A 10 -1.23 -10.19 21.66
CA GLY A 10 -2.28 -9.43 22.36
C GLY A 10 -3.22 -8.65 21.46
N VAL A 11 -3.20 -8.85 20.14
CA VAL A 11 -4.06 -8.17 19.18
C VAL A 11 -4.76 -9.18 18.28
N SER A 12 -5.84 -8.74 17.63
CA SER A 12 -6.57 -9.45 16.58
C SER A 12 -5.65 -10.21 15.59
N SER A 13 -6.17 -11.27 15.00
CA SER A 13 -5.46 -12.04 13.97
C SER A 13 -4.91 -11.12 12.86
N ASN A 14 -3.88 -11.55 12.14
CA ASN A 14 -3.34 -10.78 11.00
C ASN A 14 -4.44 -10.41 9.98
N THR A 15 -5.44 -11.26 9.81
CA THR A 15 -6.62 -11.01 8.95
C THR A 15 -7.49 -9.87 9.50
N GLN A 16 -7.70 -9.83 10.82
CA GLN A 16 -8.47 -8.74 11.43
C GLN A 16 -7.72 -7.41 11.36
N ALA A 17 -6.41 -7.41 11.63
CA ALA A 17 -5.58 -6.19 11.49
C ALA A 17 -5.60 -5.63 10.05
N GLY A 18 -5.62 -6.52 9.05
CA GLY A 18 -5.79 -6.11 7.65
C GLY A 18 -7.13 -5.40 7.42
N LYS A 19 -8.23 -6.01 7.85
CA LYS A 19 -9.58 -5.42 7.73
C LYS A 19 -9.73 -4.11 8.49
N ASP A 20 -9.16 -4.02 9.70
CA ASP A 20 -9.20 -2.79 10.49
C ASP A 20 -8.46 -1.65 9.79
N PHE A 21 -7.33 -1.96 9.15
CA PHE A 21 -6.58 -0.98 8.37
C PHE A 21 -7.35 -0.58 7.09
N GLU A 22 -7.90 -1.52 6.34
CA GLU A 22 -8.75 -1.26 5.18
C GLU A 22 -9.92 -0.32 5.54
N ASN A 23 -10.63 -0.57 6.65
CA ASN A 23 -11.72 0.28 7.11
C ASN A 23 -11.25 1.71 7.43
N LYS A 24 -10.06 1.88 8.01
CA LYS A 24 -9.49 3.22 8.26
C LYS A 24 -9.19 3.96 6.96
N ILE A 25 -8.66 3.27 5.96
CA ILE A 25 -8.36 3.87 4.66
C ILE A 25 -9.66 4.21 3.91
N LEU A 26 -10.67 3.36 3.95
CA LEU A 26 -11.98 3.65 3.38
C LEU A 26 -12.56 4.95 3.97
N PHE A 27 -12.59 5.04 5.31
CA PHE A 27 -13.06 6.23 6.02
C PHE A 27 -12.24 7.49 5.67
N PHE A 28 -10.92 7.36 5.56
CA PHE A 28 -10.03 8.44 5.14
C PHE A 28 -10.38 8.95 3.74
N LEU A 29 -10.57 8.05 2.77
CA LEU A 29 -10.92 8.41 1.39
C LEU A 29 -12.29 9.11 1.33
N GLU A 30 -13.31 8.55 2.00
CA GLU A 30 -14.65 9.12 2.06
C GLU A 30 -14.68 10.54 2.68
N ASN A 31 -13.96 10.74 3.79
CA ASN A 31 -13.85 12.06 4.43
C ASN A 31 -13.14 13.10 3.55
N ASN A 32 -12.40 12.68 2.56
CA ASN A 32 -11.74 13.53 1.59
C ASN A 32 -12.51 13.61 0.24
N GLY A 33 -13.76 13.13 0.23
CA GLY A 33 -14.64 13.23 -0.93
C GLY A 33 -14.35 12.21 -2.04
N ILE A 34 -13.62 11.14 -1.73
CA ILE A 34 -13.31 10.07 -2.68
C ILE A 34 -14.18 8.85 -2.34
N THR A 35 -15.19 8.62 -3.18
CA THR A 35 -16.04 7.43 -3.05
C THR A 35 -15.42 6.25 -3.80
N VAL A 36 -15.23 5.14 -3.11
CA VAL A 36 -14.71 3.88 -3.67
C VAL A 36 -15.56 2.71 -3.19
N GLU A 37 -15.60 1.65 -3.98
CA GLU A 37 -16.29 0.39 -3.64
C GLU A 37 -15.27 -0.66 -3.19
N PRO A 38 -15.60 -1.47 -2.18
CA PRO A 38 -14.74 -2.57 -1.74
C PRO A 38 -14.68 -3.68 -2.80
N GLN A 39 -13.56 -4.41 -2.83
CA GLN A 39 -13.33 -5.56 -3.70
C GLN A 39 -13.60 -5.23 -5.18
N THR A 40 -13.08 -4.10 -5.63
CA THR A 40 -13.26 -3.63 -7.01
C THR A 40 -12.55 -4.55 -7.99
N LYS A 41 -13.31 -5.15 -8.89
CA LYS A 41 -12.83 -6.15 -9.85
C LYS A 41 -12.40 -5.52 -11.16
N VAL A 42 -11.20 -5.85 -11.60
CA VAL A 42 -10.62 -5.40 -12.87
C VAL A 42 -9.99 -6.58 -13.60
N GLU A 43 -10.19 -6.68 -14.88
CA GLU A 43 -9.49 -7.68 -15.71
C GLU A 43 -8.04 -7.26 -15.94
N ILE A 44 -7.12 -8.10 -15.46
CA ILE A 44 -5.67 -7.91 -15.60
C ILE A 44 -5.04 -9.15 -16.25
N GLY A 45 -3.89 -8.99 -16.86
CA GLY A 45 -3.12 -10.10 -17.42
C GLY A 45 -2.27 -9.69 -18.62
N ILE A 46 -1.25 -10.47 -18.92
CA ILE A 46 -0.35 -10.22 -20.05
C ILE A 46 -1.00 -10.71 -21.35
N ASN A 47 -1.18 -12.00 -21.49
CA ASN A 47 -1.72 -12.63 -22.72
C ASN A 47 -3.22 -12.95 -22.58
N ALA A 48 -3.60 -13.52 -21.45
CA ALA A 48 -5.00 -13.80 -21.11
C ALA A 48 -5.41 -12.90 -19.94
N LYS A 49 -6.68 -12.48 -19.94
CA LYS A 49 -7.25 -11.65 -18.88
C LYS A 49 -7.89 -12.52 -17.83
N LYS A 50 -7.73 -12.13 -16.58
CA LYS A 50 -8.39 -12.72 -15.42
C LYS A 50 -8.87 -11.59 -14.50
N GLU A 51 -10.04 -11.76 -13.92
CA GLU A 51 -10.57 -10.86 -12.91
C GLU A 51 -9.67 -10.89 -11.66
N HIS A 52 -9.26 -9.71 -11.23
CA HIS A 52 -8.52 -9.45 -9.99
C HIS A 52 -9.28 -8.43 -9.16
N ALA A 53 -9.42 -8.69 -7.86
CA ALA A 53 -10.08 -7.78 -6.93
C ALA A 53 -9.03 -6.94 -6.20
N PHE A 54 -9.06 -5.64 -6.39
CA PHE A 54 -8.35 -4.67 -5.57
C PHE A 54 -9.13 -4.39 -4.30
N ASP A 55 -8.46 -3.99 -3.21
CA ASP A 55 -9.12 -3.77 -1.92
C ASP A 55 -10.26 -2.74 -2.05
N PHE A 56 -10.00 -1.64 -2.77
CA PHE A 56 -11.01 -0.63 -3.12
C PHE A 56 -10.80 -0.11 -4.54
N GLY A 57 -11.84 0.52 -5.08
CA GLY A 57 -11.71 1.27 -6.32
C GLY A 57 -13.02 1.87 -6.80
N ASN A 58 -12.93 2.58 -7.92
CA ASN A 58 -14.05 3.12 -8.69
C ASN A 58 -13.67 3.14 -10.17
N ASN A 59 -14.38 3.91 -10.99
CA ASN A 59 -14.12 3.98 -12.44
C ASN A 59 -12.74 4.59 -12.80
N SER A 60 -12.06 5.26 -11.85
CA SER A 60 -10.81 6.01 -12.08
C SER A 60 -9.68 5.72 -11.10
N ILE A 61 -9.96 5.05 -9.98
CA ILE A 61 -8.99 4.81 -8.89
C ILE A 61 -9.00 3.34 -8.53
N LEU A 62 -7.81 2.79 -8.25
CA LEU A 62 -7.60 1.47 -7.63
C LEU A 62 -6.73 1.64 -6.39
N VAL A 63 -7.08 0.92 -5.33
CA VAL A 63 -6.43 1.01 -4.02
C VAL A 63 -6.06 -0.37 -3.52
N GLU A 64 -4.84 -0.52 -3.04
CA GLU A 64 -4.36 -1.66 -2.26
C GLU A 64 -3.87 -1.21 -0.89
N CYS A 65 -4.19 -1.97 0.15
CA CYS A 65 -3.86 -1.70 1.54
C CYS A 65 -2.99 -2.80 2.13
N LYS A 66 -1.95 -2.43 2.83
CA LYS A 66 -1.03 -3.39 3.50
C LYS A 66 -0.79 -2.98 4.95
N SER A 67 -1.19 -3.81 5.90
CA SER A 67 -1.05 -3.59 7.34
C SER A 67 0.15 -4.32 7.96
N GLN A 68 1.11 -4.73 7.15
CA GLN A 68 2.31 -5.38 7.65
C GLN A 68 3.24 -4.38 8.33
N THR A 69 3.80 -4.81 9.46
CA THR A 69 4.77 -4.04 10.24
C THR A 69 6.10 -4.77 10.33
N TRP A 70 7.14 -4.08 10.78
CA TRP A 70 8.40 -4.73 11.16
C TRP A 70 8.14 -5.89 12.13
N THR A 71 8.96 -6.94 12.07
CA THR A 71 8.87 -8.03 13.05
C THR A 71 9.28 -7.55 14.45
N GLU A 72 8.89 -8.28 15.49
CA GLU A 72 9.32 -7.98 16.87
C GLU A 72 10.85 -7.96 17.04
N THR A 73 11.59 -8.71 16.23
CA THR A 73 13.04 -8.73 16.20
C THR A 73 13.66 -7.60 15.37
N GLY A 74 12.83 -6.72 14.82
CA GLY A 74 13.25 -5.59 13.99
C GLY A 74 13.71 -5.99 12.58
N ASN A 75 13.42 -7.19 12.12
CA ASN A 75 13.72 -7.61 10.75
C ASN A 75 12.55 -7.29 9.82
N ALA A 76 12.86 -7.06 8.54
CA ALA A 76 11.84 -6.92 7.52
C ALA A 76 11.05 -8.24 7.36
N PRO A 77 9.71 -8.21 7.30
CA PRO A 77 8.88 -9.41 7.12
C PRO A 77 8.93 -9.89 5.65
N SER A 78 10.06 -10.43 5.22
CA SER A 78 10.40 -10.69 3.81
C SER A 78 9.32 -11.48 3.05
N ALA A 79 8.72 -12.50 3.65
CA ALA A 79 7.65 -13.28 3.03
C ALA A 79 6.39 -12.43 2.77
N LYS A 80 6.09 -11.45 3.64
CA LYS A 80 4.94 -10.54 3.48
C LYS A 80 5.25 -9.39 2.51
N ILE A 81 6.50 -8.89 2.52
CA ILE A 81 6.96 -7.89 1.53
C ILE A 81 6.87 -8.43 0.11
N LYS A 82 7.10 -9.73 -0.09
CA LYS A 82 6.88 -10.35 -1.41
C LYS A 82 5.45 -10.13 -1.92
N ASN A 83 4.44 -10.18 -1.05
CA ASN A 83 3.05 -9.90 -1.43
C ASN A 83 2.85 -8.43 -1.88
N TRP A 84 3.72 -7.51 -1.46
CA TRP A 84 3.71 -6.13 -1.96
C TRP A 84 4.18 -6.08 -3.42
N SER A 85 5.19 -6.88 -3.77
CA SER A 85 5.64 -7.00 -5.17
C SER A 85 4.55 -7.60 -6.07
N ASP A 86 3.75 -8.55 -5.55
CA ASP A 86 2.60 -9.10 -6.27
C ASP A 86 1.53 -8.01 -6.50
N ALA A 87 1.29 -7.14 -5.51
CA ALA A 87 0.40 -5.98 -5.67
C ALA A 87 0.93 -5.00 -6.73
N MET A 88 2.25 -4.72 -6.72
CA MET A 88 2.87 -3.87 -7.75
C MET A 88 2.70 -4.47 -9.16
N PHE A 89 2.84 -5.78 -9.29
CA PHE A 89 2.60 -6.46 -10.56
C PHE A 89 1.14 -6.39 -11.00
N SER A 90 0.19 -6.53 -10.07
CA SER A 90 -1.24 -6.34 -10.36
C SER A 90 -1.53 -4.91 -10.84
N PHE A 91 -0.96 -3.90 -10.20
CA PHE A 91 -1.04 -2.52 -10.66
C PHE A 91 -0.41 -2.30 -12.03
N TYR A 92 0.75 -2.92 -12.31
CA TYR A 92 1.39 -2.84 -13.62
C TYR A 92 0.49 -3.39 -14.73
N LEU A 93 -0.23 -4.49 -14.46
CA LEU A 93 -1.14 -5.13 -15.40
C LEU A 93 -2.49 -4.42 -15.52
N ALA A 94 -2.87 -3.60 -14.55
CA ALA A 94 -4.12 -2.85 -14.55
C ALA A 94 -4.12 -1.77 -15.65
N PRO A 95 -5.28 -1.48 -16.27
CA PRO A 95 -5.38 -0.46 -17.30
C PRO A 95 -4.82 0.89 -16.86
N LYS A 96 -4.12 1.58 -17.75
CA LYS A 96 -3.47 2.89 -17.51
C LYS A 96 -4.43 4.03 -17.15
N LYS A 97 -5.72 3.87 -17.43
CA LYS A 97 -6.74 4.85 -17.05
C LYS A 97 -6.92 5.01 -15.55
N TYR A 98 -6.52 4.02 -14.76
CA TYR A 98 -6.66 4.06 -13.31
C TYR A 98 -5.50 4.79 -12.65
N LYS A 99 -5.83 5.66 -11.71
CA LYS A 99 -4.92 6.19 -10.70
C LYS A 99 -4.73 5.10 -9.63
N LYS A 100 -3.52 4.81 -9.23
CA LYS A 100 -3.15 3.64 -8.42
C LYS A 100 -2.58 4.10 -7.10
N LEU A 101 -3.22 3.72 -6.00
CA LEU A 101 -2.85 4.09 -4.64
C LEU A 101 -2.47 2.84 -3.84
N PHE A 102 -1.31 2.87 -3.23
CA PHE A 102 -0.82 1.81 -2.37
C PHE A 102 -0.63 2.34 -0.95
N PHE A 103 -1.57 2.02 -0.07
CA PHE A 103 -1.53 2.41 1.33
C PHE A 103 -0.84 1.35 2.19
N VAL A 104 0.12 1.78 2.99
CA VAL A 104 0.82 0.94 3.96
C VAL A 104 0.60 1.50 5.36
N GLU A 105 0.30 0.63 6.32
CA GLU A 105 0.27 1.02 7.73
C GLU A 105 1.69 1.38 8.17
N MET A 106 1.91 2.63 8.59
CA MET A 106 3.22 3.12 8.99
C MET A 106 3.80 2.29 10.13
N SER A 107 5.01 1.86 9.94
CA SER A 107 5.78 1.11 10.92
C SER A 107 7.25 1.53 10.82
N PHE A 108 7.74 2.24 11.83
CA PHE A 108 9.11 2.75 11.88
C PHE A 108 10.05 1.80 12.63
N ASN A 109 11.26 1.65 12.13
CA ASN A 109 12.30 0.86 12.77
C ASN A 109 13.51 1.74 13.12
N GLN A 110 13.80 1.87 14.41
CA GLN A 110 14.91 2.69 14.90
C GLN A 110 16.29 2.22 14.42
N LYS A 111 16.49 0.89 14.30
CA LYS A 111 17.77 0.31 13.85
C LYS A 111 18.11 0.73 12.42
N TYR A 112 17.10 0.80 11.55
CA TYR A 112 17.28 1.17 10.14
C TYR A 112 16.97 2.65 9.88
N CYS A 113 16.46 3.37 10.89
CA CYS A 113 16.03 4.78 10.79
C CYS A 113 15.09 5.02 9.60
N LYS A 114 14.14 4.11 9.36
CA LYS A 114 13.18 4.21 8.25
C LYS A 114 11.90 3.43 8.51
N THR A 115 10.87 3.77 7.78
CA THR A 115 9.61 3.02 7.77
C THR A 115 9.75 1.73 6.94
N LEU A 116 8.79 0.82 7.08
CA LEU A 116 8.76 -0.38 6.27
C LEU A 116 8.50 -0.07 4.79
N LEU A 117 7.72 0.98 4.50
CA LEU A 117 7.50 1.45 3.13
C LEU A 117 8.78 2.02 2.52
N GLU A 118 9.52 2.86 3.25
CA GLU A 118 10.83 3.37 2.79
C GLU A 118 11.83 2.22 2.55
N TYR A 119 11.81 1.20 3.41
CA TYR A 119 12.61 0.00 3.19
C TYR A 119 12.22 -0.69 1.88
N PHE A 120 10.91 -0.85 1.62
CA PHE A 120 10.41 -1.44 0.38
C PHE A 120 10.83 -0.62 -0.84
N ILE A 121 10.64 0.70 -0.82
CA ILE A 121 11.06 1.59 -1.91
C ILE A 121 12.55 1.39 -2.20
N ASN A 122 13.41 1.43 -1.17
CA ASN A 122 14.85 1.36 -1.35
C ASN A 122 15.36 0.02 -1.92
N HIS A 123 14.68 -1.09 -1.61
CA HIS A 123 15.14 -2.43 -2.01
C HIS A 123 14.41 -2.98 -3.24
N TYR A 124 13.21 -2.47 -3.53
CA TYR A 124 12.32 -3.00 -4.58
C TYR A 124 11.87 -1.94 -5.58
N PHE A 125 12.55 -0.77 -5.64
CA PHE A 125 12.17 0.34 -6.52
C PHE A 125 11.95 -0.10 -7.98
N TYR A 126 12.74 -1.06 -8.47
CA TYR A 126 12.66 -1.60 -9.83
C TYR A 126 11.40 -2.44 -10.10
N LEU A 127 10.64 -2.79 -9.08
CA LEU A 127 9.35 -3.50 -9.19
C LEU A 127 8.14 -2.57 -9.04
N ILE A 128 8.34 -1.30 -8.67
CA ILE A 128 7.27 -0.35 -8.40
C ILE A 128 6.95 0.41 -9.69
N PRO A 129 5.73 0.27 -10.25
CA PRO A 129 5.35 1.03 -11.44
C PRO A 129 5.36 2.54 -11.18
N SER A 130 5.85 3.33 -12.13
CA SER A 130 5.97 4.79 -12.01
C SER A 130 4.62 5.51 -11.84
N ASP A 131 3.51 4.87 -12.19
CA ASP A 131 2.15 5.40 -12.09
C ASP A 131 1.43 4.99 -10.78
N VAL A 132 2.16 4.46 -9.80
CA VAL A 132 1.64 4.13 -8.46
C VAL A 132 2.06 5.22 -7.47
N ILE A 133 1.13 5.75 -6.70
CA ILE A 133 1.44 6.57 -5.52
C ILE A 133 1.49 5.67 -4.30
N LEU A 134 2.59 5.76 -3.55
CA LEU A 134 2.79 5.02 -2.31
C LEU A 134 2.51 5.94 -1.12
N ILE A 135 1.76 5.45 -0.13
CA ILE A 135 1.32 6.23 1.01
C ILE A 135 1.62 5.48 2.30
N ASP A 136 2.45 6.07 3.14
CA ASP A 136 2.71 5.61 4.51
C ASP A 136 1.69 6.28 5.45
N TYR A 137 0.76 5.50 6.01
CA TYR A 137 -0.40 6.02 6.74
C TYR A 137 -0.31 5.77 8.24
N TYR A 138 -0.39 6.83 9.02
CA TYR A 138 -0.32 6.84 10.47
C TYR A 138 -1.71 6.65 11.07
N THR A 139 -2.00 5.44 11.51
CA THR A 139 -3.34 5.07 12.00
C THR A 139 -3.76 5.75 13.30
N GLU A 140 -2.82 6.32 14.07
CA GLU A 140 -3.09 6.97 15.35
C GLU A 140 -3.67 8.38 15.22
N ASN A 141 -3.27 9.10 14.17
CA ASN A 141 -3.61 10.51 14.00
C ASN A 141 -4.12 10.86 12.59
N ASN A 142 -4.37 9.86 11.75
CA ASN A 142 -4.80 10.00 10.36
C ASN A 142 -3.86 10.85 9.50
N ASN A 143 -2.59 10.92 9.89
CA ASN A 143 -1.55 11.56 9.13
C ASN A 143 -0.98 10.59 8.08
N TYR A 144 -0.23 11.08 7.10
CA TYR A 144 0.36 10.24 6.05
C TYR A 144 1.55 10.93 5.41
N GLU A 145 2.42 10.13 4.80
CA GLU A 145 3.51 10.58 3.94
C GLU A 145 3.32 10.00 2.55
N VAL A 146 3.72 10.76 1.52
CA VAL A 146 3.47 10.44 0.11
C VAL A 146 4.78 10.27 -0.63
N TYR A 147 4.86 9.24 -1.47
CA TYR A 147 6.01 8.96 -2.33
C TYR A 147 5.53 8.84 -3.77
N VAL A 148 6.09 9.67 -4.63
CA VAL A 148 5.77 9.76 -6.06
C VAL A 148 7.02 9.48 -6.88
N TYR A 149 6.85 8.87 -8.06
CA TYR A 149 7.97 8.57 -8.94
C TYR A 149 8.64 9.84 -9.46
N ASP A 150 9.95 9.90 -9.28
CA ASP A 150 10.80 10.96 -9.81
C ASP A 150 11.52 10.47 -11.07
N GLU A 151 11.31 11.16 -12.19
CA GLU A 151 11.88 10.79 -13.50
C GLU A 151 13.42 10.92 -13.55
N LYS A 152 14.01 11.80 -12.74
CA LYS A 152 15.47 12.01 -12.72
C LYS A 152 16.16 10.91 -11.92
N GLU A 153 15.64 10.65 -10.73
CA GLU A 153 16.20 9.66 -9.80
C GLU A 153 15.78 8.22 -10.14
N LYS A 154 14.79 8.04 -11.02
CA LYS A 154 14.24 6.74 -11.44
C LYS A 154 13.72 5.90 -10.27
N MET A 155 13.17 6.56 -9.25
CA MET A 155 12.58 5.91 -8.08
C MET A 155 11.49 6.79 -7.45
N HIS A 156 10.72 6.21 -6.53
CA HIS A 156 9.74 6.96 -5.75
C HIS A 156 10.44 7.72 -4.62
N LEU A 157 10.20 9.03 -4.57
CA LEU A 157 10.73 9.92 -3.55
C LEU A 157 9.62 10.54 -2.72
N HIS A 158 9.94 10.85 -1.47
CA HIS A 158 9.05 11.57 -0.57
C HIS A 158 8.69 12.95 -1.16
N GLN A 159 7.40 13.27 -1.12
CA GLN A 159 6.83 14.50 -1.66
C GLN A 159 5.92 15.19 -0.64
N ASP A 160 5.52 16.41 -0.93
CA ASP A 160 4.50 17.12 -0.16
C ASP A 160 3.16 16.35 -0.22
N LYS A 161 2.40 16.38 0.88
CA LYS A 161 1.09 15.70 0.98
C LYS A 161 0.07 16.18 -0.06
N ASN A 162 0.21 17.40 -0.53
CA ASN A 162 -0.65 17.94 -1.59
C ASN A 162 -0.50 17.19 -2.91
N GLU A 163 0.62 16.49 -3.13
CA GLU A 163 0.84 15.69 -4.33
C GLU A 163 -0.20 14.57 -4.47
N LEU A 164 -0.65 13.96 -3.37
CA LEU A 164 -1.73 12.99 -3.42
C LEU A 164 -3.01 13.61 -4.01
N TRP A 165 -3.39 14.79 -3.55
CA TRP A 165 -4.62 15.46 -3.99
C TRP A 165 -4.49 16.03 -5.40
N ASN A 166 -3.31 16.51 -5.78
CA ASN A 166 -3.01 16.94 -7.16
C ASN A 166 -3.11 15.76 -8.13
N PHE A 167 -2.62 14.59 -7.71
CA PHE A 167 -2.74 13.36 -8.50
C PHE A 167 -4.19 12.88 -8.64
N LEU A 168 -5.01 13.04 -7.61
CA LEU A 168 -6.39 12.56 -7.58
C LEU A 168 -7.40 13.48 -8.30
N LYS A 169 -7.07 14.74 -8.50
CA LYS A 169 -7.83 15.69 -9.33
C LYS A 169 -7.60 15.39 -10.81
#